data_0e2080d263bf2e43ca42673bb9e467b0
#
_entry.id   0e2080d263bf2e43ca42673bb9e467b0
#
_cell.length_a   1.000
_cell.length_b   1.000
_cell.length_c   1.000
_cell.angle_alpha   90.00
_cell.angle_beta   90.00
_cell.angle_gamma   90.00
#
_symmetry.space_group_name_H-M   'P 1'
#
loop_
_entity.id
_entity.type
_entity.pdbx_description
1 polymer ?
#
loop_
_entity_poly.entity_id
_entity_poly.type
_entity_poly.pdbx_seq_one_letter_code
_entity_poly.pdbx_strand_id
1 'polypeptide(L)'
;QALDQANRITGNSVSVDVLPAKNGEVKLKFTNEPISRFNGSIGLDNYASRTYDRWQVRSSVIISNPFGLSDTLYLSGSHTLKFRHQFSRSALLYYSLPYGYWTFSGFASISQFKTPLSLQTLSLQQKGQTLQTGLTADYVFHRGSNHISTFSTQIEKINSKTRLDDVILDLQSPKLSSISIGFNHLQLFENATFVTDFR
;
A
#
# COMPACT_ATOMS: atom_id res chain seq x y z
N GLN A 1 -17.92 18.57 -1.88
CA GLN A 1 -16.48 18.74 -2.23
C GLN A 1 -15.62 18.97 -0.98
N ALA A 2 -15.90 19.99 -0.12
CA ALA A 2 -15.08 20.24 1.09
C ALA A 2 -15.15 19.09 2.10
N LEU A 3 -16.33 18.51 2.32
CA LEU A 3 -16.52 17.32 3.16
C LEU A 3 -15.78 16.10 2.62
N ASP A 4 -15.83 15.87 1.31
CA ASP A 4 -15.12 14.75 0.69
C ASP A 4 -13.60 14.92 0.79
N GLN A 5 -13.10 16.15 0.72
CA GLN A 5 -11.68 16.43 0.97
C GLN A 5 -11.30 16.19 2.42
N ALA A 6 -12.15 16.61 3.37
CA ALA A 6 -11.91 16.36 4.79
C ALA A 6 -11.91 14.85 5.12
N ASN A 7 -12.78 14.07 4.49
CA ASN A 7 -12.89 12.62 4.66
C ASN A 7 -11.90 11.79 3.81
N ARG A 8 -11.11 12.42 2.92
CA ARG A 8 -9.97 11.74 2.27
C ARG A 8 -8.86 11.38 3.25
N ILE A 9 -8.85 12.04 4.39
CA ILE A 9 -7.85 11.84 5.43
C ILE A 9 -8.19 10.55 6.16
N THR A 10 -7.35 9.56 6.06
CA THR A 10 -7.44 8.36 6.87
C THR A 10 -7.36 8.76 8.34
N GLY A 11 -8.43 8.58 9.11
CA GLY A 11 -8.47 8.97 10.52
C GLY A 11 -9.41 10.13 10.86
N ASN A 12 -10.06 10.76 9.87
CA ASN A 12 -11.13 11.72 10.09
C ASN A 12 -12.46 11.19 9.54
N SER A 13 -13.52 11.37 10.32
CA SER A 13 -14.90 11.17 9.88
C SER A 13 -15.66 12.47 10.17
N VAL A 14 -15.73 13.34 9.18
CA VAL A 14 -16.45 14.61 9.29
C VAL A 14 -17.85 14.45 8.73
N SER A 15 -18.86 14.72 9.56
CA SER A 15 -20.25 14.81 9.18
C SER A 15 -20.75 16.25 9.29
N VAL A 16 -21.75 16.59 8.48
CA VAL A 16 -22.42 17.91 8.52
C VAL A 16 -23.90 17.70 8.73
N ASP A 17 -24.40 18.22 9.84
CA ASP A 17 -25.82 18.28 10.14
C ASP A 17 -26.35 19.67 9.81
N VAL A 18 -27.48 19.70 9.13
CA VAL A 18 -28.21 20.93 8.82
C VAL A 18 -29.31 21.11 9.87
N LEU A 19 -29.16 22.10 10.72
CA LEU A 19 -30.10 22.38 11.79
C LEU A 19 -30.90 23.67 11.47
N PRO A 20 -32.23 23.68 11.69
CA PRO A 20 -33.01 24.89 11.57
C PRO A 20 -32.60 25.90 12.67
N ALA A 21 -32.36 27.14 12.29
CA ALA A 21 -32.10 28.25 13.21
C ALA A 21 -33.35 29.17 13.31
N LYS A 22 -33.37 30.04 14.34
CA LYS A 22 -34.43 31.04 14.49
C LYS A 22 -34.33 32.04 13.31
N ASN A 23 -35.46 32.54 12.85
CA ASN A 23 -35.61 33.52 11.76
C ASN A 23 -35.38 33.01 10.31
N GLY A 24 -35.57 31.69 10.04
CA GLY A 24 -35.40 31.16 8.68
C GLY A 24 -33.95 30.95 8.25
N GLU A 25 -33.01 31.14 9.17
CA GLU A 25 -31.60 30.85 8.96
C GLU A 25 -31.29 29.34 9.09
N VAL A 26 -30.22 28.88 8.49
CA VAL A 26 -29.75 27.49 8.55
C VAL A 26 -28.41 27.46 9.29
N LYS A 27 -28.34 26.64 10.33
CA LYS A 27 -27.09 26.40 11.08
C LYS A 27 -26.47 25.11 10.63
N LEU A 28 -25.22 25.18 10.15
CA LEU A 28 -24.41 24.00 9.81
C LEU A 28 -23.60 23.57 11.04
N LYS A 29 -23.80 22.34 11.48
CA LYS A 29 -23.01 21.74 12.56
C LYS A 29 -22.04 20.73 11.95
N PHE A 30 -20.76 21.02 12.05
CA PHE A 30 -19.70 20.08 11.69
C PHE A 30 -19.35 19.22 12.90
N THR A 31 -19.42 17.92 12.74
CA THR A 31 -18.99 16.97 13.76
C THR A 31 -17.84 16.16 13.18
N ASN A 32 -16.70 16.14 13.88
CA ASN A 32 -15.58 15.30 13.52
C ASN A 32 -15.44 14.20 14.57
N GLU A 33 -15.57 12.96 14.15
CA GLU A 33 -15.30 11.78 14.97
C GLU A 33 -13.88 11.28 14.63
N PRO A 34 -12.90 11.59 15.48
CA PRO A 34 -11.53 11.15 15.21
C PRO A 34 -11.43 9.63 15.32
N ILE A 35 -10.98 8.99 14.26
CA ILE A 35 -10.62 7.58 14.26
C ILE A 35 -9.23 7.45 14.92
N SER A 36 -8.96 6.30 15.55
CA SER A 36 -7.65 6.04 16.16
C SER A 36 -6.51 6.33 15.18
N ARG A 37 -5.52 7.10 15.61
CA ARG A 37 -4.32 7.39 14.81
C ARG A 37 -3.50 6.14 14.51
N PHE A 38 -3.58 5.15 15.38
CA PHE A 38 -2.84 3.91 15.27
C PHE A 38 -3.83 2.77 15.06
N ASN A 39 -3.66 2.03 13.98
CA ASN A 39 -4.38 0.80 13.72
C ASN A 39 -3.35 -0.27 13.34
N GLY A 40 -3.33 -1.37 14.07
CA GLY A 40 -2.35 -2.42 13.88
C GLY A 40 -2.98 -3.80 13.90
N SER A 41 -2.35 -4.71 13.21
CA SER A 41 -2.71 -6.12 13.21
C SER A 41 -1.48 -7.00 13.33
N ILE A 42 -1.65 -8.11 14.01
CA ILE A 42 -0.69 -9.22 14.02
C ILE A 42 -1.48 -10.50 13.77
N GLY A 43 -0.97 -11.35 12.91
CA GLY A 43 -1.61 -12.60 12.53
C GLY A 43 -0.59 -13.72 12.39
N LEU A 44 -1.05 -14.92 12.68
CA LEU A 44 -0.35 -16.16 12.42
C LEU A 44 -1.20 -16.98 11.45
N ASP A 45 -0.63 -17.37 10.33
CA ASP A 45 -1.33 -18.18 9.33
C ASP A 45 -0.42 -19.25 8.74
N ASN A 46 -1.02 -20.18 8.00
CA ASN A 46 -0.35 -21.28 7.33
C ASN A 46 -0.39 -21.19 5.80
N TYR A 47 -0.54 -19.96 5.26
CA TYR A 47 -0.62 -19.71 3.82
C TYR A 47 0.73 -19.55 3.14
N ALA A 48 1.83 -19.60 3.88
CA ALA A 48 3.16 -19.53 3.28
C ALA A 48 3.44 -20.77 2.41
N SER A 49 4.35 -20.62 1.47
CA SER A 49 4.76 -21.72 0.60
C SER A 49 5.40 -22.85 1.40
N ARG A 50 5.05 -24.10 1.08
CA ARG A 50 5.67 -25.30 1.67
C ARG A 50 7.19 -25.34 1.50
N THR A 51 7.71 -24.62 0.50
CA THR A 51 9.13 -24.51 0.21
C THR A 51 9.92 -23.83 1.33
N TYR A 52 9.30 -22.88 2.05
CA TYR A 52 9.98 -22.14 3.11
C TYR A 52 9.56 -22.59 4.53
N ASP A 53 8.29 -22.65 4.74
CA ASP A 53 7.54 -23.15 5.91
C ASP A 53 6.08 -22.80 5.68
N ARG A 54 5.16 -23.61 6.19
CA ARG A 54 3.72 -23.31 6.07
C ARG A 54 3.30 -22.16 6.96
N TRP A 55 3.92 -22.03 8.13
CA TRP A 55 3.54 -21.05 9.13
C TRP A 55 4.31 -19.75 8.97
N GLN A 56 3.59 -18.64 9.01
CA GLN A 56 4.17 -17.30 8.97
C GLN A 56 3.46 -16.37 9.94
N VAL A 57 4.23 -15.44 10.49
CA VAL A 57 3.71 -14.28 11.21
C VAL A 57 3.63 -13.12 10.23
N ARG A 58 2.51 -12.40 10.27
CA ARG A 58 2.33 -11.13 9.57
C ARG A 58 2.00 -10.05 10.58
N SER A 59 2.51 -8.86 10.35
CA SER A 59 2.19 -7.68 11.13
C SER A 59 1.98 -6.50 10.22
N SER A 60 1.07 -5.62 10.60
CA SER A 60 0.91 -4.33 9.94
C SER A 60 0.52 -3.24 10.92
N VAL A 61 0.90 -2.01 10.60
CA VAL A 61 0.54 -0.81 11.34
C VAL A 61 0.22 0.29 10.34
N ILE A 62 -0.92 0.95 10.56
CA ILE A 62 -1.31 2.18 9.88
C ILE A 62 -1.22 3.31 10.90
N ILE A 63 -0.53 4.37 10.56
CA ILE A 63 -0.44 5.59 11.35
C ILE A 63 -1.08 6.69 10.52
N SER A 64 -2.21 7.19 11.01
CA SER A 64 -2.95 8.28 10.36
C SER A 64 -2.44 9.62 10.87
N ASN A 65 -2.10 10.50 9.93
CA ASN A 65 -1.65 11.86 10.19
C ASN A 65 -0.40 11.97 11.11
N PRO A 66 0.68 11.20 10.83
CA PRO A 66 1.88 11.21 11.68
C PRO A 66 2.54 12.59 11.77
N PHE A 67 2.55 13.37 10.67
CA PHE A 67 3.21 14.69 10.60
C PHE A 67 2.22 15.87 10.61
N GLY A 68 0.92 15.63 10.81
CA GLY A 68 -0.09 16.69 10.84
C GLY A 68 -0.48 17.24 9.45
N LEU A 69 -0.10 16.55 8.38
CA LEU A 69 -0.32 16.94 6.97
C LEU A 69 -1.46 16.15 6.31
N SER A 70 -2.30 15.51 7.11
CA SER A 70 -3.34 14.61 6.60
C SER A 70 -2.79 13.36 5.91
N ASP A 71 -1.60 13.00 6.26
CA ASP A 71 -0.76 11.98 5.68
C ASP A 71 -1.03 10.60 6.30
N THR A 72 -0.59 9.56 5.63
CA THR A 72 -0.74 8.18 6.08
C THR A 72 0.58 7.44 5.93
N LEU A 73 0.99 6.79 7.00
CA LEU A 73 2.13 5.88 7.01
C LEU A 73 1.62 4.45 7.23
N TYR A 74 1.99 3.55 6.33
CA TYR A 74 1.71 2.12 6.45
C TYR A 74 3.00 1.34 6.50
N LEU A 75 3.11 0.49 7.49
CA LEU A 75 4.21 -0.45 7.68
C LEU A 75 3.64 -1.85 7.72
N SER A 76 4.27 -2.79 7.03
CA SER A 76 3.93 -4.19 7.16
C SER A 76 5.16 -5.08 7.04
N GLY A 77 5.06 -6.26 7.63
CA GLY A 77 6.10 -7.26 7.57
C GLY A 77 5.55 -8.67 7.68
N SER A 78 6.29 -9.61 7.13
CA SER A 78 6.01 -11.04 7.27
C SER A 78 7.30 -11.82 7.48
N HIS A 79 7.20 -12.91 8.20
CA HIS A 79 8.30 -13.83 8.42
C HIS A 79 7.77 -15.25 8.62
N THR A 80 8.36 -16.22 7.94
CA THR A 80 8.09 -17.66 8.18
C THR A 80 8.74 -18.11 9.48
N LEU A 81 8.15 -19.08 10.21
CA LEU A 81 8.60 -19.46 11.55
C LEU A 81 9.91 -20.23 11.57
N LYS A 82 10.32 -20.87 10.49
CA LYS A 82 11.62 -21.55 10.40
C LYS A 82 12.74 -20.58 10.05
N PHE A 83 13.72 -20.45 10.94
CA PHE A 83 14.77 -19.43 10.86
C PHE A 83 16.11 -19.94 10.32
N ARG A 84 16.41 -21.23 10.38
CA ARG A 84 17.78 -21.72 10.20
C ARG A 84 18.14 -22.13 8.78
N HIS A 85 17.33 -22.97 8.14
CA HIS A 85 17.68 -23.58 6.86
C HIS A 85 16.88 -23.04 5.68
N GLN A 86 15.66 -22.61 5.95
CA GLN A 86 14.76 -22.04 4.98
C GLN A 86 13.91 -20.94 5.62
N PHE A 87 13.73 -19.83 4.94
CA PHE A 87 12.85 -18.76 5.39
C PHE A 87 12.39 -17.90 4.20
N SER A 88 11.30 -17.22 4.41
CA SER A 88 10.87 -16.07 3.61
C SER A 88 10.49 -14.95 4.55
N ARG A 89 10.94 -13.74 4.26
CA ARG A 89 10.59 -12.55 5.00
C ARG A 89 10.41 -11.36 4.08
N SER A 90 9.51 -10.47 4.45
CA SER A 90 9.31 -9.21 3.74
C SER A 90 9.01 -8.08 4.70
N ALA A 91 9.33 -6.88 4.27
CA ALA A 91 8.92 -5.65 4.92
C ALA A 91 8.51 -4.64 3.84
N LEU A 92 7.49 -3.85 4.13
CA LEU A 92 6.98 -2.77 3.28
C LEU A 92 6.79 -1.52 4.12
N LEU A 93 7.28 -0.41 3.61
CA LEU A 93 7.00 0.95 4.04
C LEU A 93 6.22 1.62 2.91
N TYR A 94 5.09 2.22 3.21
CA TYR A 94 4.32 3.06 2.30
C TYR A 94 3.96 4.36 2.99
N TYR A 95 4.11 5.46 2.30
CA TYR A 95 3.75 6.79 2.79
C TYR A 95 2.91 7.50 1.72
N SER A 96 1.86 8.19 2.14
CA SER A 96 0.97 8.95 1.26
C SER A 96 0.66 10.31 1.87
N LEU A 97 0.78 11.35 1.04
CA LEU A 97 0.57 12.75 1.38
C LEU A 97 -0.42 13.38 0.39
N PRO A 98 -1.66 13.67 0.78
CA PRO A 98 -2.59 14.44 -0.03
C PRO A 98 -2.26 15.93 0.06
N TYR A 99 -2.25 16.61 -1.11
CA TYR A 99 -2.07 18.06 -1.20
C TYR A 99 -2.98 18.63 -2.28
N GLY A 100 -4.07 19.27 -1.89
CA GLY A 100 -5.10 19.79 -2.81
C GLY A 100 -5.70 18.69 -3.69
N TYR A 101 -5.54 18.80 -4.99
CA TYR A 101 -5.98 17.78 -5.96
C TYR A 101 -4.95 16.67 -6.19
N TRP A 102 -3.75 16.83 -5.65
CA TRP A 102 -2.69 15.86 -5.74
C TRP A 102 -2.68 14.88 -4.57
N THR A 103 -2.23 13.68 -4.82
CA THR A 103 -1.79 12.74 -3.80
C THR A 103 -0.40 12.24 -4.20
N PHE A 104 0.58 12.51 -3.39
CA PHE A 104 1.93 11.98 -3.56
C PHE A 104 2.10 10.77 -2.67
N SER A 105 2.57 9.68 -3.21
CA SER A 105 2.86 8.50 -2.42
C SER A 105 4.20 7.87 -2.80
N GLY A 106 4.77 7.17 -1.86
CA GLY A 106 6.01 6.45 -2.07
C GLY A 106 6.03 5.15 -1.28
N PHE A 107 6.73 4.17 -1.80
CA PHE A 107 6.91 2.92 -1.11
C PHE A 107 8.34 2.39 -1.25
N ALA A 108 8.74 1.62 -0.27
CA ALA A 108 9.94 0.80 -0.29
C ALA A 108 9.61 -0.58 0.28
N SER A 109 9.91 -1.63 -0.46
CA SER A 109 9.74 -2.99 0.01
C SER A 109 11.03 -3.78 -0.13
N ILE A 110 11.29 -4.62 0.83
CA ILE A 110 12.37 -5.59 0.79
C ILE A 110 11.79 -6.98 1.03
N SER A 111 12.17 -7.93 0.19
CA SER A 111 11.86 -9.33 0.38
C SER A 111 13.13 -10.16 0.32
N GLN A 112 13.21 -11.17 1.16
CA GLN A 112 14.35 -12.09 1.22
C GLN A 112 13.85 -13.51 1.41
N PHE A 113 14.51 -14.43 0.75
CA PHE A 113 14.24 -15.83 0.92
C PHE A 113 15.53 -16.66 0.95
N LYS A 114 15.43 -17.81 1.58
CA LYS A 114 16.46 -18.83 1.61
C LYS A 114 15.79 -20.18 1.55
N THR A 115 16.20 -21.03 0.63
CA THR A 115 15.64 -22.37 0.45
C THR A 115 16.71 -23.38 0.07
N PRO A 116 16.70 -24.59 0.63
CA PRO A 116 17.54 -25.68 0.17
C PRO A 116 16.97 -26.21 -1.17
N LEU A 117 17.85 -26.48 -2.11
CA LEU A 117 17.57 -27.17 -3.35
C LEU A 117 18.25 -28.53 -3.29
N SER A 118 17.48 -29.57 -3.01
CA SER A 118 18.01 -30.95 -2.94
C SER A 118 17.89 -31.62 -4.29
N LEU A 119 19.02 -31.88 -4.91
CA LEU A 119 19.16 -32.73 -6.09
C LEU A 119 19.77 -34.07 -5.61
N GLN A 120 19.26 -35.18 -6.06
CA GLN A 120 19.55 -36.56 -5.62
C GLN A 120 20.82 -36.79 -4.78
N THR A 121 21.94 -36.19 -5.16
CA THR A 121 23.26 -36.33 -4.48
C THR A 121 23.87 -35.03 -4.01
N LEU A 122 23.26 -33.86 -4.38
CA LEU A 122 23.79 -32.52 -4.13
C LEU A 122 22.76 -31.69 -3.39
N SER A 123 23.16 -31.07 -2.30
CA SER A 123 22.34 -30.10 -1.58
C SER A 123 22.90 -28.70 -1.80
N LEU A 124 22.22 -27.90 -2.57
CA LEU A 124 22.53 -26.50 -2.85
C LEU A 124 21.62 -25.58 -2.07
N GLN A 125 22.02 -24.33 -1.88
CA GLN A 125 21.23 -23.35 -1.17
C GLN A 125 20.94 -22.15 -2.07
N GLN A 126 19.64 -21.93 -2.35
CA GLN A 126 19.22 -20.74 -3.06
C GLN A 126 18.86 -19.62 -2.08
N LYS A 127 19.38 -18.43 -2.32
CA LYS A 127 19.10 -17.21 -1.55
C LYS A 127 18.71 -16.10 -2.53
N GLY A 128 17.68 -15.35 -2.19
CA GLY A 128 17.27 -14.19 -2.99
C GLY A 128 16.93 -13.01 -2.11
N GLN A 129 17.19 -11.83 -2.66
CA GLN A 129 16.79 -10.54 -2.10
C GLN A 129 16.26 -9.66 -3.21
N THR A 130 15.11 -9.02 -2.98
CA THR A 130 14.54 -8.02 -3.89
C THR A 130 14.27 -6.76 -3.09
N LEU A 131 14.77 -5.65 -3.61
CA LEU A 131 14.43 -4.29 -3.15
C LEU A 131 13.60 -3.64 -4.25
N GLN A 132 12.42 -3.16 -3.88
CA GLN A 132 11.51 -2.45 -4.77
C GLN A 132 11.18 -1.10 -4.16
N THR A 133 11.29 -0.04 -4.92
CA THR A 133 10.98 1.32 -4.50
C THR A 133 10.17 2.00 -5.59
N GLY A 134 9.22 2.84 -5.20
CA GLY A 134 8.40 3.56 -6.15
C GLY A 134 7.88 4.87 -5.58
N LEU A 135 7.61 5.79 -6.49
CA LEU A 135 6.96 7.07 -6.23
C LEU A 135 5.78 7.20 -7.19
N THR A 136 4.66 7.67 -6.68
CA THR A 136 3.43 7.89 -7.45
C THR A 136 2.94 9.31 -7.20
N ALA A 137 2.48 9.96 -8.26
CA ALA A 137 1.77 11.24 -8.21
C ALA A 137 0.42 11.06 -8.89
N ASP A 138 -0.65 11.20 -8.12
CA ASP A 138 -2.04 11.11 -8.56
C ASP A 138 -2.65 12.51 -8.59
N TYR A 139 -3.26 12.88 -9.70
CA TYR A 139 -3.94 14.15 -9.87
C TYR A 139 -5.42 13.93 -10.17
N VAL A 140 -6.29 14.38 -9.28
CA VAL A 140 -7.75 14.36 -9.48
C VAL A 140 -8.12 15.61 -10.30
N PHE A 141 -8.32 15.44 -11.60
CA PHE A 141 -8.63 16.56 -12.48
C PHE A 141 -10.14 16.81 -12.65
N HIS A 142 -10.96 15.78 -12.39
CA HIS A 142 -12.41 15.93 -12.43
C HIS A 142 -13.06 15.19 -11.27
N ARG A 143 -13.89 15.90 -10.52
CA ARG A 143 -14.63 15.36 -9.38
C ARG A 143 -16.03 15.95 -9.34
N GLY A 144 -17.03 15.09 -9.40
CA GLY A 144 -18.44 15.41 -9.21
C GLY A 144 -19.02 14.72 -7.97
N SER A 145 -20.34 14.78 -7.83
CA SER A 145 -21.05 14.10 -6.73
C SER A 145 -20.97 12.58 -6.82
N ASN A 146 -20.90 12.05 -8.03
CA ASN A 146 -20.99 10.61 -8.32
C ASN A 146 -19.85 10.11 -9.24
N HIS A 147 -18.84 10.91 -9.51
CA HIS A 147 -17.69 10.50 -10.33
C HIS A 147 -16.39 11.14 -9.88
N ILE A 148 -15.29 10.43 -10.12
CA ILE A 148 -13.93 10.90 -9.88
C ILE A 148 -13.07 10.42 -11.04
N SER A 149 -12.29 11.35 -11.63
CA SER A 149 -11.31 11.04 -12.66
C SER A 149 -9.93 11.44 -12.19
N THR A 150 -8.99 10.52 -12.24
CA THR A 150 -7.64 10.68 -11.73
C THR A 150 -6.63 10.32 -12.82
N PHE A 151 -5.62 11.12 -12.95
CA PHE A 151 -4.43 10.84 -13.75
C PHE A 151 -3.30 10.45 -12.81
N SER A 152 -2.61 9.36 -13.11
CA SER A 152 -1.54 8.79 -12.28
C SER A 152 -0.23 8.70 -13.05
N THR A 153 0.85 9.06 -12.40
CA THR A 153 2.22 8.82 -12.89
C THR A 153 3.00 8.08 -11.82
N GLN A 154 3.64 6.99 -12.19
CA GLN A 154 4.43 6.17 -11.27
C GLN A 154 5.82 5.93 -11.84
N ILE A 155 6.82 6.07 -10.99
CA ILE A 155 8.21 5.67 -11.26
C ILE A 155 8.54 4.56 -10.27
N GLU A 156 9.08 3.46 -10.78
CA GLU A 156 9.39 2.29 -9.97
C GLU A 156 10.79 1.75 -10.33
N LYS A 157 11.47 1.25 -9.32
CA LYS A 157 12.77 0.57 -9.47
C LYS A 157 12.75 -0.73 -8.70
N ILE A 158 13.13 -1.81 -9.38
CA ILE A 158 13.29 -3.15 -8.82
C ILE A 158 14.75 -3.55 -8.96
N ASN A 159 15.34 -4.00 -7.86
CA ASN A 159 16.68 -4.56 -7.82
C ASN A 159 16.61 -5.93 -7.14
N SER A 160 16.73 -6.98 -7.92
CA SER A 160 16.72 -8.35 -7.44
C SER A 160 18.11 -8.96 -7.54
N LYS A 161 18.45 -9.81 -6.57
CA LYS A 161 19.70 -10.56 -6.55
C LYS A 161 19.41 -11.96 -6.03
N THR A 162 19.62 -12.96 -6.89
CA THR A 162 19.46 -14.37 -6.57
C THR A 162 20.81 -15.08 -6.66
N ARG A 163 21.11 -15.91 -5.69
CA ARG A 163 22.33 -16.72 -5.64
C ARG A 163 21.98 -18.19 -5.43
N LEU A 164 22.75 -19.04 -6.05
CA LEU A 164 22.81 -20.47 -5.77
C LEU A 164 24.17 -20.76 -5.11
N ASP A 165 24.16 -21.09 -3.83
CA ASP A 165 25.31 -21.02 -2.94
C ASP A 165 25.96 -19.62 -3.01
N ASP A 166 27.16 -19.48 -3.54
CA ASP A 166 27.87 -18.21 -3.67
C ASP A 166 27.83 -17.65 -5.10
N VAL A 167 27.26 -18.40 -6.09
CA VAL A 167 27.17 -17.98 -7.50
C VAL A 167 25.93 -17.14 -7.72
N ILE A 168 26.10 -15.97 -8.31
CA ILE A 168 24.97 -15.10 -8.70
C ILE A 168 24.32 -15.69 -9.95
N LEU A 169 22.99 -15.78 -9.93
CA LEU A 169 22.19 -16.17 -11.08
C LEU A 169 21.71 -14.89 -11.80
N ASP A 170 22.44 -14.46 -12.82
CA ASP A 170 22.18 -13.19 -13.52
C ASP A 170 20.77 -13.11 -14.10
N LEU A 171 20.28 -14.20 -14.72
CA LEU A 171 18.91 -14.27 -15.27
C LEU A 171 17.82 -14.12 -14.21
N GLN A 172 18.11 -14.41 -12.95
CA GLN A 172 17.20 -14.27 -11.80
C GLN A 172 17.53 -13.05 -10.94
N SER A 173 18.39 -12.16 -11.44
CA SER A 173 18.86 -10.97 -10.72
C SER A 173 18.59 -9.68 -11.51
N PRO A 174 17.33 -9.45 -11.97
CA PRO A 174 17.01 -8.28 -12.79
C PRO A 174 17.16 -6.97 -12.01
N LYS A 175 17.60 -5.94 -12.72
CA LYS A 175 17.56 -4.54 -12.29
C LYS A 175 16.70 -3.78 -13.29
N LEU A 176 15.51 -3.41 -12.88
CA LEU A 176 14.51 -2.79 -13.74
C LEU A 176 14.14 -1.41 -13.21
N SER A 177 13.90 -0.49 -14.13
CA SER A 177 13.28 0.79 -13.83
C SER A 177 12.14 0.98 -14.81
N SER A 178 10.98 1.40 -14.33
CA SER A 178 9.79 1.62 -15.14
C SER A 178 9.17 2.98 -14.82
N ILE A 179 8.59 3.57 -15.84
CA ILE A 179 7.70 4.73 -15.70
C ILE A 179 6.36 4.29 -16.28
N SER A 180 5.28 4.49 -15.56
CA SER A 180 3.94 4.23 -16.01
C SER A 180 3.07 5.47 -15.87
N ILE A 181 2.15 5.62 -16.82
CA ILE A 181 1.15 6.68 -16.85
C ILE A 181 -0.19 5.99 -16.88
N GLY A 182 -1.10 6.41 -16.01
CA GLY A 182 -2.41 5.79 -15.87
C GLY A 182 -3.53 6.83 -15.84
N PHE A 183 -4.71 6.34 -16.18
CA PHE A 183 -5.96 7.05 -16.07
C PHE A 183 -6.96 6.16 -15.36
N ASN A 184 -7.56 6.68 -14.28
CA ASN A 184 -8.62 6.00 -13.55
C ASN A 184 -9.88 6.87 -13.57
N HIS A 185 -11.03 6.23 -13.86
CA HIS A 185 -12.33 6.86 -13.79
C HIS A 185 -13.28 5.98 -12.98
N LEU A 186 -13.82 6.55 -11.92
CA LEU A 186 -14.84 5.95 -11.07
C LEU A 186 -16.16 6.69 -11.31
N GLN A 187 -17.22 5.96 -11.64
CA GLN A 187 -18.59 6.45 -11.76
C GLN A 187 -19.51 5.66 -10.85
N LEU A 188 -20.22 6.34 -9.97
CA LEU A 188 -21.23 5.77 -9.10
C LEU A 188 -22.62 6.00 -9.72
N PHE A 189 -23.39 4.92 -9.86
CA PHE A 189 -24.81 4.92 -10.19
C PHE A 189 -25.60 4.48 -8.96
N GLU A 190 -26.91 4.64 -8.93
CA GLU A 190 -27.76 4.26 -7.82
C GLU A 190 -27.59 2.78 -7.42
N ASN A 191 -27.46 1.89 -8.39
CA ASN A 191 -27.37 0.42 -8.18
C ASN A 191 -26.11 -0.21 -8.78
N ALA A 192 -25.14 0.59 -9.24
CA ALA A 192 -23.94 0.08 -9.89
C ALA A 192 -22.73 1.01 -9.67
N THR A 193 -21.55 0.44 -9.71
CA THR A 193 -20.29 1.19 -9.75
C THR A 193 -19.53 0.79 -11.00
N PHE A 194 -19.15 1.78 -11.79
CA PHE A 194 -18.30 1.59 -12.97
C PHE A 194 -16.90 2.12 -12.67
N VAL A 195 -15.92 1.27 -12.89
CA VAL A 195 -14.49 1.62 -12.74
C VAL A 195 -13.76 1.30 -14.03
N THR A 196 -13.04 2.28 -14.53
CA THR A 196 -12.13 2.10 -15.68
C THR A 196 -10.73 2.45 -15.24
N ASP A 197 -9.78 1.57 -15.54
CA ASP A 197 -8.36 1.76 -15.27
C ASP A 197 -7.58 1.46 -16.54
N PHE A 198 -6.76 2.42 -16.98
CA PHE A 198 -5.82 2.29 -18.10
C PHE A 198 -4.42 2.59 -17.57
N ARG A 199 -3.47 1.71 -17.89
CA ARG A 199 -2.05 1.85 -17.56
C ARG A 199 -1.15 1.50 -18.71
#